data_7be027948272f07698060c1e252d6b06
#
_entry.id   7be027948272f07698060c1e252d6b06
#
_cell.length_a   1.000
_cell.length_b   1.000
_cell.length_c   1.000
_cell.angle_alpha   90.00
_cell.angle_beta   90.00
_cell.angle_gamma   90.00
#
_symmetry.space_group_name_H-M   'P 1'
#
loop_
_entity.id
_entity.type
_entity.pdbx_description
1 polymer ?
#
loop_
_entity_poly.entity_id
_entity_poly.type
_entity_poly.pdbx_seq_one_letter_code
_entity_poly.pdbx_strand_id
1 'polypeptide(L)'
;EREMAYMMNLAGFEVKDIHMTDLMTGREDLTDVQLIVAVGGFSNSDVLGSAKGWAGTFKYNALAKKALENFFKRNDTLSLGVCNGCQLFVELGLLHPTHDQKPKMKHNASGKFECVFSTVNIEPNETVLFKGLSGSRLGIWSAHGEGRFDLPKEKSDYKIVGTYSYDSYPA
;
A
#
# COMPACT_ATOMS: atom_id res chain seq x y z
N GLU A 1 -2.55 13.68 0.58
CA GLU A 1 -1.10 14.01 0.74
C GLU A 1 -0.85 14.81 2.01
N ARG A 2 -1.41 16.00 2.17
CA ARG A 2 -1.16 16.89 3.32
C ARG A 2 -1.46 16.23 4.67
N GLU A 3 -2.57 15.53 4.80
CA GLU A 3 -2.95 14.84 6.03
C GLU A 3 -1.94 13.76 6.39
N MET A 4 -1.52 12.95 5.42
CA MET A 4 -0.52 11.91 5.63
C MET A 4 0.84 12.52 6.00
N ALA A 5 1.29 13.54 5.29
CA ALA A 5 2.53 14.25 5.61
C ALA A 5 2.51 14.81 7.04
N TYR A 6 1.38 15.41 7.43
CA TYR A 6 1.20 15.92 8.79
C TYR A 6 1.24 14.81 9.84
N MET A 7 0.54 13.70 9.61
CA MET A 7 0.55 12.54 10.52
C MET A 7 1.93 11.93 10.66
N MET A 8 2.68 11.80 9.56
CA MET A 8 4.05 11.29 9.60
C MET A 8 4.99 12.23 10.36
N ASN A 9 4.83 13.54 10.18
CA ASN A 9 5.58 14.53 10.95
C ASN A 9 5.26 14.46 12.46
N LEU A 10 3.98 14.31 12.84
CA LEU A 10 3.59 14.09 14.24
C LEU A 10 4.17 12.80 14.82
N ALA A 11 4.35 11.78 13.98
CA ALA A 11 5.00 10.53 14.37
C ALA A 11 6.54 10.64 14.49
N GLY A 12 7.11 11.81 14.21
CA GLY A 12 8.54 12.09 14.37
C GLY A 12 9.38 11.88 13.10
N PHE A 13 8.75 11.69 11.94
CA PHE A 13 9.48 11.59 10.67
C PHE A 13 9.75 12.97 10.07
N GLU A 14 10.90 13.13 9.46
CA GLU A 14 11.18 14.20 8.52
C GLU A 14 10.52 13.84 7.18
N VAL A 15 9.56 14.65 6.74
CA VAL A 15 8.73 14.33 5.56
C VAL A 15 9.20 15.10 4.35
N LYS A 16 9.46 14.36 3.27
CA LYS A 16 9.76 14.88 1.95
C LYS A 16 8.65 14.51 0.98
N ASP A 17 8.02 15.48 0.37
CA ASP A 17 7.00 15.25 -0.65
C ASP A 17 7.68 15.04 -2.01
N ILE A 18 7.53 13.86 -2.59
CA ILE A 18 8.16 13.48 -3.86
C ILE A 18 7.07 13.18 -4.88
N HIS A 19 7.01 13.99 -5.91
CA HIS A 19 6.08 13.79 -7.00
C HIS A 19 6.62 12.79 -8.02
N MET A 20 5.72 12.04 -8.71
CA MET A 20 6.15 11.08 -9.73
C MET A 20 7.05 11.69 -10.82
N THR A 21 6.80 12.96 -11.20
CA THR A 21 7.63 13.65 -12.18
C THR A 21 9.08 13.84 -11.71
N ASP A 22 9.32 13.90 -10.40
CA ASP A 22 10.67 14.03 -9.86
C ASP A 22 11.45 12.72 -10.05
N LEU A 23 10.80 11.59 -9.81
CA LEU A 23 11.37 10.28 -10.09
C LEU A 23 11.56 10.02 -11.59
N MET A 24 10.58 10.43 -12.41
CA MET A 24 10.63 10.24 -13.86
C MET A 24 11.74 11.04 -14.53
N THR A 25 12.06 12.22 -14.00
CA THR A 25 13.09 13.12 -14.52
C THR A 25 14.45 12.94 -13.85
N GLY A 26 14.51 12.12 -12.79
CA GLY A 26 15.72 11.89 -12.01
C GLY A 26 16.11 13.05 -11.09
N ARG A 27 15.17 13.97 -10.78
CA ARG A 27 15.39 14.98 -9.74
C ARG A 27 15.48 14.36 -8.35
N GLU A 28 14.79 13.23 -8.17
CA GLU A 28 14.78 12.42 -6.97
C GLU A 28 15.05 10.96 -7.33
N ASP A 29 15.76 10.23 -6.45
CA ASP A 29 16.13 8.83 -6.67
C ASP A 29 15.90 7.91 -5.46
N LEU A 30 15.35 8.45 -4.38
CA LEU A 30 15.00 7.77 -3.12
C LEU A 30 16.20 7.28 -2.30
N THR A 31 17.43 7.70 -2.59
CA THR A 31 18.63 7.23 -1.87
C THR A 31 18.68 7.72 -0.43
N ASP A 32 18.15 8.89 -0.13
CA ASP A 32 18.07 9.51 1.19
C ASP A 32 16.78 9.19 1.95
N VAL A 33 15.89 8.36 1.37
CA VAL A 33 14.59 8.00 1.94
C VAL A 33 14.66 6.66 2.66
N GLN A 34 14.20 6.57 3.92
CA GLN A 34 14.10 5.33 4.69
C GLN A 34 12.68 4.75 4.71
N LEU A 35 11.66 5.59 4.51
CA LEU A 35 10.27 5.14 4.49
C LEU A 35 9.54 5.75 3.30
N ILE A 36 9.02 4.90 2.41
CA ILE A 36 8.06 5.33 1.39
C ILE A 36 6.64 5.18 1.94
N VAL A 37 5.85 6.26 1.86
CA VAL A 37 4.41 6.21 2.09
C VAL A 37 3.70 6.48 0.76
N ALA A 38 3.15 5.45 0.15
CA ALA A 38 2.28 5.58 -1.01
C ALA A 38 0.86 5.87 -0.51
N VAL A 39 0.41 7.09 -0.76
CA VAL A 39 -0.85 7.63 -0.20
C VAL A 39 -2.07 7.14 -0.97
N GLY A 40 -3.24 7.28 -0.36
CA GLY A 40 -4.53 7.06 -1.00
C GLY A 40 -4.94 8.19 -1.93
N GLY A 41 -6.10 8.04 -2.53
CA GLY A 41 -6.69 8.96 -3.50
C GLY A 41 -6.81 8.28 -4.86
N PHE A 42 -6.80 9.08 -5.93
CA PHE A 42 -6.87 8.60 -7.31
C PHE A 42 -5.66 9.11 -8.10
N SER A 43 -4.49 8.56 -7.80
CA SER A 43 -3.23 8.96 -8.42
C SER A 43 -3.25 8.68 -9.93
N ASN A 44 -2.71 9.61 -10.72
CA ASN A 44 -2.79 9.59 -12.19
C ASN A 44 -4.24 9.45 -12.70
N SER A 45 -5.21 10.08 -12.01
CA SER A 45 -6.66 9.99 -12.27
C SER A 45 -7.24 8.58 -12.14
N ASP A 46 -6.44 7.57 -11.87
CA ASP A 46 -6.78 6.13 -11.71
C ASP A 46 -7.74 5.58 -12.77
N VAL A 47 -7.65 6.07 -14.00
CA VAL A 47 -8.56 5.77 -15.12
C VAL A 47 -8.61 4.27 -15.43
N LEU A 48 -7.49 3.56 -15.22
CA LEU A 48 -7.39 2.13 -15.47
C LEU A 48 -7.82 1.28 -14.25
N GLY A 49 -8.12 1.92 -13.13
CA GLY A 49 -8.44 1.28 -11.86
C GLY A 49 -7.23 0.64 -11.16
N SER A 50 -7.37 0.38 -9.87
CA SER A 50 -6.39 -0.34 -9.03
C SER A 50 -4.95 0.15 -9.18
N ALA A 51 -4.74 1.45 -9.31
CA ALA A 51 -3.43 2.11 -9.47
C ALA A 51 -2.60 1.65 -10.69
N LYS A 52 -3.21 1.03 -11.70
CA LYS A 52 -2.50 0.49 -12.87
C LYS A 52 -1.74 1.57 -13.64
N GLY A 53 -2.33 2.76 -13.81
CA GLY A 53 -1.67 3.89 -14.45
C GLY A 53 -0.44 4.35 -13.66
N TRP A 54 -0.57 4.44 -12.34
CA TRP A 54 0.53 4.80 -11.45
C TRP A 54 1.64 3.73 -11.49
N ALA A 55 1.29 2.45 -11.37
CA ALA A 55 2.23 1.35 -11.50
C ALA A 55 2.91 1.31 -12.87
N GLY A 56 2.19 1.65 -13.94
CA GLY A 56 2.74 1.75 -15.29
C GLY A 56 3.88 2.75 -15.37
N THR A 57 3.78 3.88 -14.66
CA THR A 57 4.87 4.86 -14.61
C THR A 57 6.15 4.25 -14.03
N PHE A 58 6.07 3.52 -12.93
CA PHE A 58 7.21 2.82 -12.36
C PHE A 58 7.74 1.70 -13.27
N LYS A 59 6.85 0.97 -13.94
CA LYS A 59 7.25 -0.17 -14.79
C LYS A 59 7.97 0.27 -16.07
N TYR A 60 7.56 1.41 -16.65
CA TYR A 60 7.98 1.80 -18.00
C TYR A 60 8.92 3.02 -18.05
N ASN A 61 9.02 3.82 -16.99
CA ASN A 61 10.04 4.86 -16.91
C ASN A 61 11.30 4.31 -16.24
N ALA A 62 12.43 4.35 -16.96
CA ALA A 62 13.69 3.74 -16.52
C ALA A 62 14.23 4.35 -15.21
N LEU A 63 14.11 5.67 -15.02
CA LEU A 63 14.61 6.34 -13.83
C LEU A 63 13.75 6.03 -12.61
N ALA A 64 12.43 6.16 -12.72
CA ALA A 64 11.50 5.83 -11.65
C ALA A 64 11.61 4.35 -11.25
N LYS A 65 11.71 3.45 -12.24
CA LYS A 65 11.94 2.02 -11.99
C LYS A 65 13.21 1.77 -11.20
N LYS A 66 14.32 2.35 -11.65
CA LYS A 66 15.63 2.20 -11.00
C LYS A 66 15.61 2.74 -9.56
N ALA A 67 15.02 3.91 -9.33
CA ALA A 67 14.88 4.49 -8.00
C ALA A 67 14.14 3.55 -7.06
N LEU A 68 12.98 3.01 -7.49
CA LEU A 68 12.19 2.08 -6.69
C LEU A 68 12.92 0.75 -6.44
N GLU A 69 13.54 0.17 -7.46
CA GLU A 69 14.31 -1.07 -7.32
C GLU A 69 15.48 -0.91 -6.34
N ASN A 70 16.20 0.21 -6.40
CA ASN A 70 17.29 0.50 -5.48
C ASN A 70 16.78 0.66 -4.05
N PHE A 71 15.65 1.33 -3.85
CA PHE A 71 15.03 1.48 -2.55
C PHE A 71 14.69 0.11 -1.93
N PHE A 72 14.02 -0.77 -2.67
CA PHE A 72 13.61 -2.10 -2.16
C PHE A 72 14.76 -3.12 -2.05
N LYS A 73 15.93 -2.86 -2.62
CA LYS A 73 17.14 -3.68 -2.40
C LYS A 73 17.83 -3.40 -1.06
N ARG A 74 17.56 -2.26 -0.46
CA ARG A 74 18.12 -1.88 0.83
C ARG A 74 17.41 -2.63 1.95
N ASN A 75 18.12 -2.91 3.05
CA ASN A 75 17.59 -3.58 4.24
C ASN A 75 17.24 -2.61 5.38
N ASP A 76 17.48 -1.32 5.18
CA ASP A 76 17.21 -0.24 6.14
C ASP A 76 15.96 0.59 5.75
N THR A 77 15.11 0.05 4.90
CA THR A 77 13.93 0.75 4.39
C THR A 77 12.62 0.08 4.81
N LEU A 78 11.59 0.91 4.90
CA LEU A 78 10.21 0.50 5.16
C LEU A 78 9.29 1.05 4.07
N SER A 79 8.13 0.43 3.92
CA SER A 79 7.11 0.93 2.99
C SER A 79 5.71 0.77 3.58
N LEU A 80 4.86 1.78 3.36
CA LEU A 80 3.46 1.80 3.75
C LEU A 80 2.61 2.21 2.53
N GLY A 81 1.68 1.35 2.14
CA GLY A 81 0.70 1.65 1.11
C GLY A 81 -0.69 1.80 1.71
N VAL A 82 -1.34 2.92 1.47
CA VAL A 82 -2.67 3.22 1.98
C VAL A 82 -3.65 3.38 0.82
N CYS A 83 -4.76 2.63 0.82
CA CYS A 83 -5.81 2.69 -0.19
C CYS A 83 -5.24 2.53 -1.62
N ASN A 84 -5.24 3.56 -2.46
CA ASN A 84 -4.65 3.53 -3.80
C ASN A 84 -3.14 3.21 -3.79
N GLY A 85 -2.41 3.62 -2.74
CA GLY A 85 -1.02 3.22 -2.54
C GLY A 85 -0.84 1.73 -2.23
N CYS A 86 -1.80 1.10 -1.54
CA CYS A 86 -1.83 -0.35 -1.36
C CYS A 86 -2.03 -1.05 -2.72
N GLN A 87 -2.97 -0.58 -3.52
CA GLN A 87 -3.19 -1.08 -4.88
C GLN A 87 -1.92 -0.94 -5.74
N LEU A 88 -1.19 0.18 -5.62
CA LEU A 88 0.10 0.37 -6.29
C LEU A 88 1.10 -0.74 -5.93
N PHE A 89 1.26 -1.04 -4.65
CA PHE A 89 2.21 -2.08 -4.22
C PHE A 89 1.79 -3.47 -4.69
N VAL A 90 0.49 -3.74 -4.75
CA VAL A 90 -0.04 -4.99 -5.34
C VAL A 90 0.29 -5.06 -6.84
N GLU A 91 0.00 -4.01 -7.61
CA GLU A 91 0.26 -3.95 -9.04
C GLU A 91 1.76 -4.03 -9.39
N LEU A 92 2.62 -3.53 -8.54
CA LEU A 92 4.08 -3.64 -8.67
C LEU A 92 4.62 -5.00 -8.22
N GLY A 93 3.78 -5.86 -7.63
CA GLY A 93 4.19 -7.17 -7.11
C GLY A 93 5.10 -7.10 -5.88
N LEU A 94 5.03 -6.00 -5.12
CA LEU A 94 5.86 -5.76 -3.95
C LEU A 94 5.36 -6.47 -2.70
N LEU A 95 4.08 -6.90 -2.68
CA LEU A 95 3.57 -7.77 -1.64
C LEU A 95 3.98 -9.21 -1.95
N HIS A 96 4.68 -9.83 -1.02
CA HIS A 96 5.23 -11.18 -1.17
C HIS A 96 6.04 -11.37 -2.47
N PRO A 97 7.13 -10.62 -2.66
CA PRO A 97 7.90 -10.61 -3.91
C PRO A 97 8.53 -11.97 -4.25
N THR A 98 8.65 -12.88 -3.28
CA THR A 98 9.18 -14.24 -3.46
C THR A 98 8.15 -15.25 -3.99
N HIS A 99 6.84 -14.90 -4.00
CA HIS A 99 5.82 -15.78 -4.55
C HIS A 99 5.83 -15.75 -6.09
N ASP A 100 5.73 -16.89 -6.74
CA ASP A 100 5.66 -17.00 -8.20
C ASP A 100 4.38 -16.33 -8.74
N GLN A 101 3.25 -16.59 -8.07
CA GLN A 101 1.99 -15.94 -8.37
C GLN A 101 1.76 -14.78 -7.39
N LYS A 102 1.49 -13.59 -7.94
CA LYS A 102 1.32 -12.37 -7.15
C LYS A 102 -0.16 -12.16 -6.78
N PRO A 103 -0.43 -11.64 -5.57
CA PRO A 103 -1.75 -11.13 -5.22
C PRO A 103 -2.25 -10.10 -6.24
N LYS A 104 -3.57 -10.00 -6.38
CA LYS A 104 -4.24 -8.99 -7.21
C LYS A 104 -5.32 -8.30 -6.41
N MET A 105 -5.65 -7.07 -6.79
CA MET A 105 -6.84 -6.39 -6.28
C MET A 105 -8.00 -6.62 -7.25
N LYS A 106 -9.17 -6.88 -6.68
CA LYS A 106 -10.44 -7.04 -7.42
C LYS A 106 -11.48 -6.06 -6.91
N HIS A 107 -12.50 -5.84 -7.73
CA HIS A 107 -13.70 -5.12 -7.30
C HIS A 107 -14.30 -5.74 -6.03
N ASN A 108 -14.90 -4.90 -5.20
CA ASN A 108 -15.69 -5.36 -4.07
C ASN A 108 -16.75 -6.37 -4.52
N ALA A 109 -17.10 -7.32 -3.68
CA ALA A 109 -18.13 -8.31 -3.99
C ALA A 109 -19.50 -7.67 -4.25
N SER A 110 -19.77 -6.51 -3.66
CA SER A 110 -20.98 -5.72 -3.90
C SER A 110 -21.04 -5.05 -5.28
N GLY A 111 -19.91 -4.98 -6.00
CA GLY A 111 -19.78 -4.22 -7.25
C GLY A 111 -19.89 -2.70 -7.07
N LYS A 112 -19.81 -2.19 -5.84
CA LYS A 112 -19.95 -0.76 -5.52
C LYS A 112 -18.76 -0.25 -4.74
N PHE A 113 -18.60 1.08 -4.75
CA PHE A 113 -17.72 1.76 -3.79
C PHE A 113 -18.36 1.67 -2.40
N GLU A 114 -17.60 1.11 -1.46
CA GLU A 114 -18.00 1.01 -0.06
C GLU A 114 -17.29 2.09 0.75
N CYS A 115 -18.07 2.81 1.57
CA CYS A 115 -17.52 3.78 2.52
C CYS A 115 -18.20 3.54 3.87
N VAL A 116 -17.51 2.86 4.77
CA VAL A 116 -18.12 2.41 6.04
C VAL A 116 -17.10 2.41 7.16
N PHE A 117 -17.56 2.77 8.35
CA PHE A 117 -16.81 2.55 9.58
C PHE A 117 -16.94 1.07 9.99
N SER A 118 -15.82 0.40 10.07
CA SER A 118 -15.74 -1.03 10.41
C SER A 118 -14.71 -1.28 11.50
N THR A 119 -14.49 -2.52 11.86
CA THR A 119 -13.45 -2.90 12.82
C THR A 119 -12.57 -4.00 12.26
N VAL A 120 -11.29 -3.93 12.63
CA VAL A 120 -10.30 -4.96 12.33
C VAL A 120 -9.69 -5.52 13.62
N ASN A 121 -9.48 -6.82 13.65
CA ASN A 121 -8.70 -7.47 14.69
C ASN A 121 -7.24 -7.48 14.23
N ILE A 122 -6.32 -7.09 15.12
CA ILE A 122 -4.88 -7.15 14.84
C ILE A 122 -4.37 -8.52 15.28
N GLU A 123 -3.98 -9.31 14.31
CA GLU A 123 -3.44 -10.64 14.52
C GLU A 123 -2.03 -10.57 15.15
N PRO A 124 -1.57 -11.63 15.83
CA PRO A 124 -0.18 -11.74 16.29
C PRO A 124 0.79 -11.52 15.12
N ASN A 125 1.69 -10.55 15.27
CA ASN A 125 2.61 -10.17 14.21
C ASN A 125 3.89 -9.50 14.75
N GLU A 126 4.93 -9.47 13.91
CA GLU A 126 6.23 -8.85 14.19
C GLU A 126 6.47 -7.59 13.34
N THR A 127 5.43 -7.03 12.73
CA THR A 127 5.59 -5.82 11.91
C THR A 127 5.94 -4.61 12.76
N VAL A 128 6.74 -3.71 12.20
CA VAL A 128 7.14 -2.48 12.90
C VAL A 128 5.93 -1.65 13.33
N LEU A 129 4.90 -1.60 12.48
CA LEU A 129 3.71 -0.78 12.71
C LEU A 129 2.73 -1.40 13.73
N PHE A 130 2.55 -2.74 13.73
CA PHE A 130 1.43 -3.36 14.43
C PHE A 130 1.80 -4.34 15.55
N LYS A 131 3.06 -4.71 15.73
CA LYS A 131 3.44 -5.71 16.77
C LYS A 131 3.00 -5.31 18.18
N GLY A 132 3.04 -4.01 18.50
CA GLY A 132 2.59 -3.51 19.80
C GLY A 132 1.07 -3.47 19.99
N LEU A 133 0.29 -3.78 18.93
CA LEU A 133 -1.17 -3.76 18.91
C LEU A 133 -1.78 -5.16 18.77
N SER A 134 -0.96 -6.23 18.79
CA SER A 134 -1.42 -7.61 18.67
C SER A 134 -2.53 -7.92 19.68
N GLY A 135 -3.62 -8.51 19.21
CA GLY A 135 -4.81 -8.84 20.01
C GLY A 135 -5.78 -7.67 20.23
N SER A 136 -5.47 -6.47 19.74
CA SER A 136 -6.40 -5.33 19.80
C SER A 136 -7.42 -5.36 18.66
N ARG A 137 -8.54 -4.65 18.88
CA ARG A 137 -9.54 -4.38 17.86
C ARG A 137 -9.56 -2.87 17.59
N LEU A 138 -9.35 -2.50 16.34
CA LEU A 138 -9.31 -1.10 15.92
C LEU A 138 -10.51 -0.75 15.05
N GLY A 139 -11.09 0.44 15.29
CA GLY A 139 -12.06 1.04 14.38
C GLY A 139 -11.35 1.65 13.20
N ILE A 140 -11.80 1.35 12.00
CA ILE A 140 -11.26 1.89 10.77
C ILE A 140 -12.36 2.35 9.81
N TRP A 141 -12.05 3.30 8.96
CA TRP A 141 -12.86 3.59 7.79
C TRP A 141 -12.35 2.78 6.59
N SER A 142 -13.24 1.96 6.02
CA SER A 142 -13.03 1.36 4.70
C SER A 142 -13.66 2.25 3.65
N ALA A 143 -12.88 2.67 2.66
CA ALA A 143 -13.34 3.53 1.57
C ALA A 143 -12.68 3.07 0.27
N HIS A 144 -13.30 2.14 -0.44
CA HIS A 144 -12.75 1.54 -1.65
C HIS A 144 -13.82 0.91 -2.55
N GLY A 145 -13.55 0.86 -3.84
CA GLY A 145 -14.31 0.10 -4.84
C GLY A 145 -13.61 -1.18 -5.28
N GLU A 146 -12.28 -1.22 -5.12
CA GLU A 146 -11.40 -2.31 -5.50
C GLU A 146 -10.48 -2.64 -4.32
N GLY A 147 -11.06 -3.15 -3.23
CA GLY A 147 -10.36 -3.46 -1.98
C GLY A 147 -10.23 -4.95 -1.67
N ARG A 148 -10.77 -5.82 -2.54
CA ARG A 148 -10.75 -7.26 -2.33
C ARG A 148 -9.46 -7.88 -2.85
N PHE A 149 -8.68 -8.48 -1.95
CA PHE A 149 -7.51 -9.25 -2.33
C PHE A 149 -7.89 -10.59 -2.97
N ASP A 150 -7.32 -10.86 -4.13
CA ASP A 150 -7.29 -12.18 -4.75
C ASP A 150 -5.93 -12.81 -4.43
N LEU A 151 -5.93 -13.77 -3.52
CA LEU A 151 -4.73 -14.43 -3.02
C LEU A 151 -4.59 -15.79 -3.73
N PRO A 152 -3.57 -15.98 -4.58
CA PRO A 152 -3.42 -17.22 -5.35
C PRO A 152 -2.98 -18.43 -4.52
N LYS A 153 -2.50 -18.23 -3.30
CA LYS A 153 -2.10 -19.26 -2.36
C LYS A 153 -3.02 -19.29 -1.14
N GLU A 154 -2.81 -20.26 -0.24
CA GLU A 154 -3.53 -20.34 1.02
C GLU A 154 -3.25 -19.11 1.89
N LYS A 155 -4.23 -18.68 2.70
CA LYS A 155 -4.08 -17.50 3.56
C LYS A 155 -2.88 -17.61 4.51
N SER A 156 -2.54 -18.80 4.95
CA SER A 156 -1.38 -19.10 5.81
C SER A 156 -0.02 -18.77 5.16
N ASP A 157 0.04 -18.72 3.83
CA ASP A 157 1.25 -18.35 3.09
C ASP A 157 1.52 -16.84 3.08
N TYR A 158 0.59 -16.06 3.63
CA TYR A 158 0.67 -14.60 3.68
C TYR A 158 0.80 -14.09 5.12
N LYS A 159 1.56 -13.02 5.29
CA LYS A 159 1.69 -12.32 6.57
C LYS A 159 0.50 -11.36 6.74
N ILE A 160 -0.67 -11.90 7.06
CA ILE A 160 -1.88 -11.12 7.29
C ILE A 160 -1.84 -10.61 8.73
N VAL A 161 -1.76 -9.30 8.92
CA VAL A 161 -1.66 -8.66 10.24
C VAL A 161 -2.97 -8.09 10.75
N GLY A 162 -3.99 -8.03 9.92
CA GLY A 162 -5.31 -7.56 10.31
C GLY A 162 -6.41 -8.28 9.53
N THR A 163 -7.49 -8.60 10.23
CA THR A 163 -8.69 -9.22 9.65
C THR A 163 -9.92 -8.42 10.03
N TYR A 164 -10.88 -8.31 9.13
CA TYR A 164 -12.16 -7.71 9.49
C TYR A 164 -12.85 -8.53 10.59
N SER A 165 -13.52 -7.84 11.51
CA SER A 165 -14.25 -8.49 12.61
C SER A 165 -15.56 -9.12 12.17
N TYR A 166 -15.98 -8.93 10.93
CA TYR A 166 -17.22 -9.45 10.34
C TYR A 166 -16.93 -10.19 9.04
N ASP A 167 -17.56 -11.34 8.83
CA ASP A 167 -17.27 -12.26 7.72
C ASP A 167 -17.76 -11.79 6.35
N SER A 168 -18.69 -10.84 6.29
CA SER A 168 -19.40 -10.50 5.06
C SER A 168 -19.18 -9.07 4.56
N TYR A 169 -18.41 -8.25 5.27
CA TYR A 169 -18.31 -6.83 4.96
C TYR A 169 -17.01 -6.23 5.50
N PRO A 170 -16.34 -5.25 4.83
CA PRO A 170 -16.85 -4.43 3.72
C PRO A 170 -16.45 -4.88 2.30
N ALA A 171 -15.79 -6.02 2.11
CA ALA A 171 -15.27 -6.37 0.79
C ALA A 171 -15.75 -7.72 0.27
#